data_a32ad128d04b927c1dd7cd6c233d376e
#
_entry.id   a32ad128d04b927c1dd7cd6c233d376e
#
_cell.length_a   1.000
_cell.length_b   1.000
_cell.length_c   1.000
_cell.angle_alpha   90.00
_cell.angle_beta   90.00
_cell.angle_gamma   90.00
#
_symmetry.space_group_name_H-M   'P 1'
#
loop_
_entity.id
_entity.type
_entity.pdbx_description
1 polymer ?
#
loop_
_entity_poly.entity_id
_entity_poly.type
_entity_poly.pdbx_seq_one_letter_code
_entity_poly.pdbx_strand_id
1 'polypeptide(L)'
;MPAAALGLSGHYSADGLIVDSWGAPILYHVSMSDADNDGLADFTSSQEMRDVSMQQLTPDFEVCDSTACKQLRANDLPAVLVSTGAKNHSSSDELENLDGDKRFVNRDLDQSGNDQFDDIVLWLSGNILYTRLLQARVLP
;
A
#
# COMPACT_ATOMS: atom_id res chain seq x y z
N MET A 1 3.21 -9.38 -6.04
CA MET A 1 1.81 -9.51 -6.54
C MET A 1 1.83 -10.31 -7.84
N PRO A 2 1.03 -11.37 -8.02
CA PRO A 2 0.95 -12.12 -9.28
C PRO A 2 0.16 -11.30 -10.30
N ALA A 3 0.88 -10.59 -11.13
CA ALA A 3 0.33 -9.61 -12.06
C ALA A 3 -0.48 -10.22 -13.20
N ALA A 4 -0.13 -11.41 -13.65
CA ALA A 4 -0.88 -12.12 -14.70
C ALA A 4 -2.31 -12.41 -14.28
N ALA A 5 -2.57 -12.70 -12.98
CA ALA A 5 -3.90 -12.92 -12.43
C ALA A 5 -4.77 -11.64 -12.42
N LEU A 6 -4.13 -10.47 -12.49
CA LEU A 6 -4.81 -9.17 -12.50
C LEU A 6 -4.94 -8.57 -13.90
N GLY A 7 -4.47 -9.26 -14.93
CA GLY A 7 -4.50 -8.77 -16.32
C GLY A 7 -3.63 -7.51 -16.54
N LEU A 8 -2.67 -7.26 -15.65
CA LEU A 8 -1.78 -6.12 -15.77
C LEU A 8 -0.69 -6.43 -16.79
N SER A 9 -0.48 -5.51 -17.73
CA SER A 9 0.68 -5.54 -18.65
C SER A 9 1.81 -4.72 -18.02
N GLY A 10 3.01 -5.27 -17.94
CA GLY A 10 4.15 -4.56 -17.35
C GLY A 10 5.43 -5.38 -17.43
N HIS A 11 6.46 -4.91 -16.76
CA HIS A 11 7.69 -5.65 -16.58
C HIS A 11 7.52 -6.65 -15.43
N TYR A 12 8.01 -7.87 -15.63
CA TYR A 12 7.89 -8.95 -14.66
C TYR A 12 9.27 -9.51 -14.33
N SER A 13 9.47 -9.88 -13.06
CA SER A 13 10.61 -10.69 -12.65
C SER A 13 10.50 -12.12 -13.19
N ALA A 14 11.55 -12.90 -13.05
CA ALA A 14 11.55 -14.34 -13.38
C ALA A 14 10.49 -15.12 -12.58
N ASP A 15 10.11 -14.64 -11.40
CA ASP A 15 9.11 -15.23 -10.52
C ASP A 15 7.67 -14.73 -10.81
N GLY A 16 7.49 -13.93 -11.88
CA GLY A 16 6.18 -13.41 -12.29
C GLY A 16 5.65 -12.26 -11.43
N LEU A 17 6.51 -11.58 -10.65
CA LEU A 17 6.16 -10.39 -9.88
C LEU A 17 6.24 -9.15 -10.77
N ILE A 18 5.32 -8.20 -10.58
CA ILE A 18 5.46 -6.87 -11.18
C ILE A 18 6.70 -6.21 -10.59
N VAL A 19 7.55 -5.67 -11.47
CA VAL A 19 8.72 -4.91 -11.08
C VAL A 19 8.60 -3.47 -11.59
N ASP A 20 9.27 -2.58 -10.88
CA ASP A 20 9.42 -1.18 -11.28
C ASP A 20 10.42 -1.00 -12.44
N SER A 21 10.73 0.23 -12.80
CA SER A 21 11.67 0.56 -13.87
C SER A 21 13.11 0.17 -13.57
N TRP A 22 13.45 -0.08 -12.33
CA TRP A 22 14.77 -0.50 -11.86
C TRP A 22 14.89 -2.02 -11.67
N GLY A 23 13.78 -2.74 -11.85
CA GLY A 23 13.74 -4.21 -11.71
C GLY A 23 13.43 -4.69 -10.31
N ALA A 24 13.17 -3.80 -9.35
CA ALA A 24 12.76 -4.17 -8.01
C ALA A 24 11.25 -4.55 -7.98
N PRO A 25 10.88 -5.59 -7.22
CA PRO A 25 9.46 -5.94 -7.07
C PRO A 25 8.66 -4.81 -6.43
N ILE A 26 7.51 -4.49 -7.01
CA ILE A 26 6.56 -3.58 -6.37
C ILE A 26 5.93 -4.30 -5.17
N LEU A 27 6.05 -3.69 -4.01
CA LEU A 27 5.44 -4.17 -2.77
C LEU A 27 3.97 -3.76 -2.74
N TYR A 28 3.14 -4.64 -2.21
CA TYR A 28 1.71 -4.41 -2.05
C TYR A 28 1.29 -4.76 -0.63
N HIS A 29 0.84 -3.77 0.09
CA HIS A 29 0.37 -3.88 1.45
C HIS A 29 -1.15 -3.69 1.48
N VAL A 30 -1.83 -4.54 2.25
CA VAL A 30 -3.28 -4.48 2.50
C VAL A 30 -3.48 -4.33 3.99
N SER A 31 -4.39 -3.44 4.41
CA SER A 31 -4.75 -3.27 5.82
C SER A 31 -5.21 -4.59 6.41
N MET A 32 -4.68 -4.89 7.58
CA MET A 32 -4.96 -6.11 8.35
C MET A 32 -5.94 -5.83 9.50
N SER A 33 -6.70 -4.73 9.42
CA SER A 33 -7.77 -4.47 10.38
C SER A 33 -8.84 -5.56 10.34
N ASP A 34 -9.38 -5.89 11.49
CA ASP A 34 -10.40 -6.89 11.73
C ASP A 34 -11.42 -6.23 12.67
N ALA A 35 -12.47 -5.66 12.11
CA ALA A 35 -13.41 -4.81 12.83
C ALA A 35 -14.47 -5.61 13.60
N ASP A 36 -14.78 -6.84 13.15
CA ASP A 36 -15.73 -7.72 13.81
C ASP A 36 -15.05 -8.76 14.72
N ASN A 37 -13.71 -8.80 14.74
CA ASN A 37 -12.88 -9.67 15.56
C ASN A 37 -13.12 -11.16 15.32
N ASP A 38 -13.32 -11.53 14.06
CA ASP A 38 -13.49 -12.93 13.66
C ASP A 38 -12.16 -13.65 13.38
N GLY A 39 -11.05 -12.90 13.35
CA GLY A 39 -9.69 -13.38 13.12
C GLY A 39 -9.27 -13.33 11.66
N LEU A 40 -10.09 -12.76 10.78
CA LEU A 40 -9.78 -12.52 9.37
C LEU A 40 -9.69 -11.02 9.13
N ALA A 41 -8.75 -10.60 8.28
CA ALA A 41 -8.61 -9.18 7.99
C ALA A 41 -9.64 -8.74 6.94
N ASP A 42 -10.39 -7.69 7.23
CA ASP A 42 -11.52 -7.19 6.46
C ASP A 42 -11.22 -6.92 4.98
N PHE A 43 -10.01 -6.42 4.69
CA PHE A 43 -9.63 -6.01 3.34
C PHE A 43 -8.99 -7.11 2.49
N THR A 44 -8.94 -8.35 2.98
CA THR A 44 -8.31 -9.48 2.26
C THR A 44 -9.21 -10.16 1.27
N SER A 45 -10.53 -10.04 1.43
CA SER A 45 -11.49 -10.60 0.50
C SER A 45 -12.76 -9.75 0.39
N SER A 46 -13.50 -9.92 -0.70
CA SER A 46 -14.79 -9.26 -0.86
C SER A 46 -15.86 -9.82 0.07
N GLN A 47 -15.68 -11.03 0.59
CA GLN A 47 -16.60 -11.63 1.55
C GLN A 47 -16.45 -10.93 2.90
N GLU A 48 -15.23 -10.81 3.41
CA GLU A 48 -14.93 -10.10 4.66
C GLU A 48 -15.47 -8.66 4.63
N MET A 49 -15.21 -7.93 3.53
CA MET A 49 -15.75 -6.57 3.36
C MET A 49 -17.31 -6.52 3.35
N ARG A 50 -17.99 -7.62 3.01
CA ARG A 50 -19.46 -7.68 3.06
C ARG A 50 -20.00 -8.05 4.41
N ASP A 51 -19.28 -8.90 5.15
CA ASP A 51 -19.69 -9.37 6.47
C ASP A 51 -19.56 -8.24 7.50
N VAL A 52 -18.59 -7.36 7.30
CA VAL A 52 -18.45 -6.08 8.01
C VAL A 52 -19.13 -4.97 7.20
N SER A 53 -20.02 -4.21 7.79
CA SER A 53 -20.67 -3.09 7.10
C SER A 53 -19.63 -2.03 6.70
N MET A 54 -19.84 -1.35 5.56
CA MET A 54 -18.95 -0.28 5.09
C MET A 54 -18.65 0.82 6.13
N GLN A 55 -19.56 1.02 7.08
CA GLN A 55 -19.40 2.01 8.15
C GLN A 55 -18.48 1.51 9.28
N GLN A 56 -18.27 0.22 9.38
CA GLN A 56 -17.42 -0.41 10.38
C GLN A 56 -16.03 -0.75 9.86
N LEU A 57 -15.86 -0.78 8.53
CA LEU A 57 -14.54 -0.96 7.91
C LEU A 57 -13.61 0.18 8.30
N THR A 58 -12.56 -0.14 9.03
CA THR A 58 -11.58 0.82 9.57
C THR A 58 -10.18 0.49 9.06
N PRO A 59 -9.85 0.82 7.81
CA PRO A 59 -8.49 0.61 7.32
C PRO A 59 -7.50 1.45 8.13
N ASP A 60 -6.31 0.92 8.36
CA ASP A 60 -5.41 1.41 9.40
C ASP A 60 -4.03 1.86 8.90
N PHE A 61 -3.83 1.93 7.58
CA PHE A 61 -2.59 2.48 7.04
C PHE A 61 -2.61 4.00 7.01
N GLU A 62 -1.42 4.58 7.24
CA GLU A 62 -1.18 6.02 7.15
C GLU A 62 0.05 6.31 6.29
N VAL A 63 0.05 7.47 5.63
CA VAL A 63 1.19 7.98 4.86
C VAL A 63 1.60 9.33 5.44
N CYS A 64 2.87 9.44 5.79
CA CYS A 64 3.49 10.59 6.43
C CYS A 64 4.53 11.27 5.51
N ASP A 65 4.97 12.46 5.89
CA ASP A 65 6.06 13.19 5.21
C ASP A 65 7.46 12.69 5.61
N SER A 66 7.54 11.94 6.70
CA SER A 66 8.78 11.42 7.27
C SER A 66 8.47 10.37 8.32
N THR A 67 9.45 9.58 8.73
CA THR A 67 9.34 8.63 9.86
C THR A 67 8.83 9.31 11.14
N ALA A 68 9.19 10.57 11.36
CA ALA A 68 8.68 11.35 12.52
C ALA A 68 7.22 11.81 12.36
N CYS A 69 6.63 11.63 11.19
CA CYS A 69 5.26 12.02 10.83
C CYS A 69 4.87 13.44 11.28
N LYS A 70 5.65 14.42 10.88
CA LYS A 70 5.35 15.83 11.20
C LYS A 70 4.13 16.33 10.45
N GLN A 71 3.86 15.75 9.27
CA GLN A 71 2.68 15.99 8.48
C GLN A 71 2.10 14.66 8.01
N LEU A 72 0.86 14.41 8.39
CA LEU A 72 0.07 13.31 7.86
C LEU A 72 -0.41 13.68 6.46
N ARG A 73 -0.07 12.87 5.46
CA ARG A 73 -0.49 13.07 4.07
C ARG A 73 -1.80 12.35 3.76
N ALA A 74 -1.97 11.15 4.30
CA ALA A 74 -3.19 10.37 4.15
C ALA A 74 -3.32 9.37 5.31
N ASN A 75 -4.53 8.98 5.66
CA ASN A 75 -4.87 8.00 6.68
C ASN A 75 -6.08 7.15 6.26
N ASP A 76 -6.38 6.16 7.07
CA ASP A 76 -7.51 5.25 6.84
C ASP A 76 -7.43 4.62 5.45
N LEU A 77 -6.25 4.09 5.11
CA LEU A 77 -5.96 3.56 3.78
C LEU A 77 -6.05 2.03 3.78
N PRO A 78 -6.89 1.45 2.90
CA PRO A 78 -7.01 -0.01 2.79
C PRO A 78 -5.84 -0.69 2.09
N ALA A 79 -5.09 0.04 1.27
CA ALA A 79 -3.94 -0.52 0.56
C ALA A 79 -2.90 0.54 0.18
N VAL A 80 -1.63 0.11 0.19
CA VAL A 80 -0.48 0.91 -0.23
C VAL A 80 0.40 0.08 -1.16
N LEU A 81 0.93 0.74 -2.19
CA LEU A 81 1.92 0.20 -3.13
C LEU A 81 3.21 0.96 -2.94
N VAL A 82 4.33 0.25 -2.86
CA VAL A 82 5.67 0.83 -2.73
C VAL A 82 6.56 0.31 -3.84
N SER A 83 7.17 1.23 -4.58
CA SER A 83 8.35 0.97 -5.41
C SER A 83 9.55 1.53 -4.67
N THR A 84 10.56 0.71 -4.46
CA THR A 84 11.71 1.03 -3.62
C THR A 84 12.83 1.74 -4.38
N GLY A 85 12.57 2.17 -5.62
CA GLY A 85 13.52 2.96 -6.39
C GLY A 85 14.76 2.21 -6.85
N ALA A 86 15.81 2.97 -7.19
CA ALA A 86 17.04 2.44 -7.81
C ALA A 86 18.13 2.08 -6.81
N LYS A 87 18.05 2.54 -5.57
CA LYS A 87 19.17 2.51 -4.63
C LYS A 87 18.97 1.56 -3.47
N ASN A 88 20.08 1.27 -2.79
CA ASN A 88 20.03 0.56 -1.53
C ASN A 88 19.35 1.46 -0.48
N HIS A 89 18.33 0.93 0.16
CA HIS A 89 17.55 1.58 1.20
C HIS A 89 18.46 1.90 2.40
N SER A 90 18.75 3.16 2.64
CA SER A 90 19.70 3.55 3.67
C SER A 90 19.18 4.66 4.60
N SER A 91 18.20 5.42 4.17
CA SER A 91 17.58 6.43 5.02
C SER A 91 16.54 5.81 5.95
N SER A 92 16.26 6.47 7.07
CA SER A 92 15.21 6.02 8.00
C SER A 92 13.83 6.03 7.33
N ASP A 93 13.60 6.96 6.41
CA ASP A 93 12.34 7.11 5.70
C ASP A 93 12.11 6.00 4.67
N GLU A 94 13.17 5.50 4.00
CA GLU A 94 13.08 4.33 3.10
C GLU A 94 12.90 3.04 3.90
N LEU A 95 13.56 2.91 5.05
CA LEU A 95 13.43 1.74 5.92
C LEU A 95 12.03 1.63 6.52
N GLU A 96 11.36 2.74 6.81
CA GLU A 96 9.97 2.77 7.26
C GLU A 96 9.03 2.13 6.24
N ASN A 97 9.28 2.34 4.93
CA ASN A 97 8.49 1.74 3.87
C ASN A 97 8.67 0.23 3.73
N LEU A 98 9.63 -0.35 4.43
CA LEU A 98 10.02 -1.77 4.34
C LEU A 98 9.80 -2.55 5.64
N ASP A 99 9.51 -1.91 6.75
CA ASP A 99 9.44 -2.57 8.06
C ASP A 99 8.16 -3.38 8.28
N GLY A 100 7.15 -3.17 7.43
CA GLY A 100 5.92 -3.96 7.42
C GLY A 100 4.90 -3.54 8.46
N ASP A 101 5.04 -2.36 9.03
CA ASP A 101 4.08 -1.80 9.96
C ASP A 101 2.92 -1.07 9.22
N LYS A 102 2.23 -0.14 9.88
CA LYS A 102 1.06 0.56 9.35
C LYS A 102 1.38 1.93 8.77
N ARG A 103 2.63 2.37 8.88
CA ARG A 103 3.07 3.68 8.44
C ARG A 103 3.94 3.58 7.20
N PHE A 104 3.74 4.53 6.30
CA PHE A 104 4.55 4.70 5.10
C PHE A 104 4.99 6.14 4.98
N VAL A 105 6.16 6.35 4.40
CA VAL A 105 6.69 7.69 4.13
C VAL A 105 6.59 7.99 2.63
N ASN A 106 6.02 9.14 2.32
CA ASN A 106 6.04 9.71 0.97
C ASN A 106 6.53 11.16 1.05
N ARG A 107 7.69 11.41 0.50
CA ARG A 107 8.28 12.74 0.38
C ARG A 107 8.90 12.96 -1.00
N ASP A 108 9.37 14.14 -1.24
CA ASP A 108 10.02 14.46 -2.52
C ASP A 108 11.32 13.69 -2.68
N LEU A 109 11.61 13.34 -3.93
CA LEU A 109 12.86 12.68 -4.31
C LEU A 109 14.06 13.50 -3.81
N ASP A 110 14.93 12.89 -3.04
CA ASP A 110 16.21 13.46 -2.62
C ASP A 110 17.35 12.47 -2.92
N GLN A 111 18.26 12.89 -3.78
CA GLN A 111 19.43 12.12 -4.16
C GLN A 111 20.72 12.63 -3.53
N SER A 112 20.62 13.59 -2.61
CA SER A 112 21.76 14.26 -2.00
C SER A 112 22.05 13.76 -0.59
N GLY A 113 23.35 13.69 -0.24
CA GLY A 113 23.79 13.41 1.13
C GLY A 113 23.51 11.98 1.61
N ASN A 114 23.32 11.86 2.92
CA ASN A 114 23.09 10.58 3.61
C ASN A 114 21.61 10.28 3.88
N ASP A 115 20.72 11.20 3.55
CA ASP A 115 19.28 11.08 3.74
C ASP A 115 18.56 11.00 2.39
N GLN A 116 19.05 10.10 1.55
CA GLN A 116 18.49 9.89 0.21
C GLN A 116 17.11 9.27 0.32
N PHE A 117 16.24 9.61 -0.64
CA PHE A 117 14.91 9.03 -0.75
C PHE A 117 14.52 8.95 -2.22
N ASP A 118 14.24 7.75 -2.72
CA ASP A 118 13.79 7.55 -4.09
C ASP A 118 12.59 6.57 -4.18
N ASP A 119 11.98 6.24 -3.05
CA ASP A 119 10.77 5.43 -3.01
C ASP A 119 9.58 6.17 -3.63
N ILE A 120 8.73 5.41 -4.31
CA ILE A 120 7.44 5.89 -4.81
C ILE A 120 6.35 5.17 -4.06
N VAL A 121 5.58 5.92 -3.27
CA VAL A 121 4.47 5.39 -2.48
C VAL A 121 3.16 5.86 -3.10
N LEU A 122 2.31 4.92 -3.46
CA LEU A 122 0.96 5.14 -3.95
C LEU A 122 -0.03 4.46 -3.02
N TRP A 123 -1.15 5.09 -2.78
CA TRP A 123 -2.18 4.55 -1.90
C TRP A 123 -3.56 4.57 -2.52
N LEU A 124 -4.38 3.64 -2.07
CA LEU A 124 -5.79 3.58 -2.40
C LEU A 124 -6.60 4.17 -1.25
N SER A 125 -7.43 5.17 -1.53
CA SER A 125 -8.36 5.65 -0.50
C SER A 125 -9.58 4.74 -0.39
N GLY A 126 -10.16 4.65 0.82
CA GLY A 126 -11.37 3.87 1.06
C GLY A 126 -12.52 4.26 0.12
N ASN A 127 -12.71 5.56 -0.12
CA ASN A 127 -13.76 6.06 -1.01
C ASN A 127 -13.61 5.56 -2.46
N ILE A 128 -12.39 5.49 -2.98
CA ILE A 128 -12.13 4.96 -4.32
C ILE A 128 -12.40 3.46 -4.34
N LEU A 129 -11.90 2.72 -3.35
CA LEU A 129 -12.14 1.29 -3.22
C LEU A 129 -13.64 0.98 -3.21
N TYR A 130 -14.38 1.58 -2.31
CA TYR A 130 -15.83 1.34 -2.17
C TYR A 130 -16.59 1.70 -3.44
N THR A 131 -16.27 2.83 -4.07
CA THR A 131 -16.88 3.22 -5.34
C THR A 131 -16.67 2.15 -6.42
N ARG A 132 -15.45 1.61 -6.52
CA ARG A 132 -15.13 0.55 -7.49
C ARG A 132 -15.83 -0.76 -7.18
N LEU A 133 -15.93 -1.15 -5.92
CA LEU A 133 -16.61 -2.38 -5.50
C LEU A 133 -18.12 -2.30 -5.74
N LEU A 134 -18.74 -1.15 -5.48
CA LEU A 134 -20.15 -0.91 -5.80
C LEU A 134 -20.40 -0.95 -7.32
N GLN A 135 -19.54 -0.31 -8.12
CA GLN A 135 -19.63 -0.36 -9.58
C GLN A 135 -19.48 -1.79 -10.12
N ALA A 136 -18.62 -2.59 -9.52
CA ALA A 136 -18.42 -3.99 -9.85
C ALA A 136 -19.52 -4.93 -9.29
N ARG A 137 -20.47 -4.40 -8.52
CA ARG A 137 -21.53 -5.15 -7.82
C ARG A 137 -20.97 -6.24 -6.89
N VAL A 138 -19.83 -5.98 -6.30
CA VAL A 138 -19.17 -6.85 -5.32
C VAL A 138 -19.69 -6.57 -3.91
N LEU A 139 -20.01 -5.31 -3.62
CA LEU A 139 -20.71 -4.90 -2.41
C LEU A 139 -22.18 -4.58 -2.72
N PRO A 140 -23.09 -4.79 -1.75
CA PRO A 140 -24.52 -4.48 -1.89
C PRO A 140 -24.79 -2.98 -2.03
#